data_5ccceb5582528cc45dba11f703611a71
#
_entry.id   5ccceb5582528cc45dba11f703611a71
#
_cell.length_a   1.000
_cell.length_b   1.000
_cell.length_c   1.000
_cell.angle_alpha   90.00
_cell.angle_beta   90.00
_cell.angle_gamma   90.00
#
_symmetry.space_group_name_H-M   'P 1'
#
loop_
_entity.id
_entity.type
_entity.pdbx_description
1 polymer ?
#
loop_
_entity_poly.entity_id
_entity_poly.type
_entity_poly.pdbx_seq_one_letter_code
_entity_poly.pdbx_strand_id
1 'polypeptide(L)'
;MIALRYFCGFSLQIFPYAFFCLYPFRDRFRLSTKKTMLMALSIFIVMVIPFSLIAQFNIGGDYKELIWNVIFYIALLLFGVLYCFIIQAKIAEKLFVFFVVMSYGFFVTSTVTFLHRTFRFPSDYFMYPPFALALTLIINLVLAKPFLILMERIRTMINADLESRIWKILCSLPALFILIASIAQFSSIINLSNNIVVHVMFVLFAVFAFMVYAVFFSVMGYIRSKQEEQRISERMLESYRNQAENNEHILEIHHEIRHHMNALSSYLKQEDYAGARQYIQKFTEEAEQLPFVTYTANALVNSILSEFAERASRYKAIV
;
A
#
# COMPACT_ATOMS: atom_id res chain seq x y z
N MET A 1 4.73 30.96 -29.48
CA MET A 1 4.42 29.57 -29.84
C MET A 1 5.39 28.55 -29.26
N ILE A 2 6.71 28.81 -29.31
CA ILE A 2 7.76 27.89 -28.84
C ILE A 2 7.59 27.57 -27.33
N ALA A 3 7.52 28.60 -26.47
CA ALA A 3 7.35 28.42 -25.01
C ALA A 3 6.10 27.58 -24.66
N LEU A 4 4.99 27.76 -25.41
CA LEU A 4 3.78 26.99 -25.17
C LEU A 4 3.98 25.49 -25.48
N ARG A 5 4.71 25.16 -26.54
CA ARG A 5 5.04 23.75 -26.88
C ARG A 5 5.89 23.09 -25.82
N TYR A 6 6.91 23.80 -25.32
CA TYR A 6 7.75 23.29 -24.22
C TYR A 6 6.95 23.16 -22.93
N PHE A 7 6.10 24.15 -22.61
CA PHE A 7 5.21 24.06 -21.45
C PHE A 7 4.30 22.83 -21.52
N CYS A 8 3.64 22.61 -22.66
CA CYS A 8 2.81 21.44 -22.87
C CYS A 8 3.61 20.14 -22.78
N GLY A 9 4.81 20.10 -23.38
CA GLY A 9 5.67 18.92 -23.35
C GLY A 9 6.10 18.52 -21.93
N PHE A 10 6.62 19.46 -21.17
CA PHE A 10 6.99 19.23 -19.78
C PHE A 10 5.78 18.91 -18.89
N SER A 11 4.64 19.54 -19.14
CA SER A 11 3.41 19.24 -18.40
C SER A 11 2.94 17.81 -18.64
N LEU A 12 2.96 17.34 -19.88
CA LEU A 12 2.58 15.96 -20.25
C LEU A 12 3.54 14.90 -19.71
N GLN A 13 4.77 15.27 -19.41
CA GLN A 13 5.74 14.35 -18.79
C GLN A 13 5.68 14.42 -17.25
N ILE A 14 5.78 15.62 -16.67
CA ILE A 14 5.96 15.77 -15.21
C ILE A 14 4.66 15.48 -14.47
N PHE A 15 3.51 15.96 -14.94
CA PHE A 15 2.25 15.85 -14.22
C PHE A 15 1.79 14.39 -14.01
N PRO A 16 1.73 13.53 -15.04
CA PRO A 16 1.37 12.13 -14.85
C PRO A 16 2.33 11.39 -13.90
N TYR A 17 3.63 11.68 -14.01
CA TYR A 17 4.63 10.98 -13.20
C TYR A 17 4.57 11.41 -11.74
N ALA A 18 4.39 12.70 -11.46
CA ALA A 18 4.18 13.19 -10.11
C ALA A 18 2.90 12.59 -9.48
N PHE A 19 1.81 12.52 -10.26
CA PHE A 19 0.58 11.88 -9.84
C PHE A 19 0.80 10.39 -9.50
N PHE A 20 1.44 9.63 -10.36
CA PHE A 20 1.70 8.21 -10.13
C PHE A 20 2.65 7.97 -8.95
N CYS A 21 3.61 8.85 -8.69
CA CYS A 21 4.46 8.77 -7.50
C CYS A 21 3.67 8.95 -6.19
N LEU A 22 2.69 9.86 -6.17
CA LEU A 22 1.91 10.18 -4.98
C LEU A 22 0.75 9.21 -4.75
N TYR A 23 0.19 8.64 -5.82
CA TYR A 23 -1.03 7.82 -5.79
C TYR A 23 -0.98 6.62 -4.82
N PRO A 24 0.09 5.80 -4.76
CA PRO A 24 0.16 4.67 -3.83
C PRO A 24 0.18 5.09 -2.35
N PHE A 25 0.59 6.33 -2.06
CA PHE A 25 0.74 6.86 -0.71
C PHE A 25 -0.36 7.82 -0.29
N ARG A 26 -1.49 7.85 -1.00
CA ARG A 26 -2.58 8.82 -0.74
C ARG A 26 -3.11 8.81 0.69
N ASP A 27 -2.97 7.68 1.41
CA ASP A 27 -3.40 7.53 2.80
C ASP A 27 -2.27 7.81 3.81
N ARG A 28 -1.05 8.11 3.35
CA ARG A 28 0.17 8.26 4.16
C ARG A 28 0.88 9.60 3.96
N PHE A 29 0.11 10.65 3.65
CA PHE A 29 0.68 11.99 3.56
C PHE A 29 0.90 12.60 4.94
N ARG A 30 2.02 13.32 5.11
CA ARG A 30 2.30 14.13 6.32
C ARG A 30 1.36 15.32 6.46
N LEU A 31 0.92 15.86 5.33
CA LEU A 31 0.04 17.01 5.23
C LEU A 31 -1.34 16.56 4.77
N SER A 32 -2.36 17.39 5.01
CA SER A 32 -3.68 17.11 4.44
C SER A 32 -3.60 17.01 2.92
N THR A 33 -4.44 16.17 2.32
CA THR A 33 -4.45 15.91 0.87
C THR A 33 -4.50 17.21 0.04
N LYS A 34 -5.28 18.22 0.50
CA LYS A 34 -5.36 19.54 -0.15
C LYS A 34 -4.02 20.26 -0.13
N LYS A 35 -3.31 20.28 1.02
CA LYS A 35 -2.00 20.94 1.16
C LYS A 35 -0.94 20.21 0.34
N THR A 36 -0.98 18.87 0.31
CA THR A 36 -0.08 18.06 -0.51
C THR A 36 -0.27 18.32 -2.00
N MET A 37 -1.51 18.38 -2.48
CA MET A 37 -1.80 18.72 -3.87
C MET A 37 -1.37 20.14 -4.23
N LEU A 38 -1.61 21.11 -3.34
CA LEU A 38 -1.16 22.50 -3.56
C LEU A 38 0.36 22.59 -3.65
N MET A 39 1.07 21.88 -2.76
CA MET A 39 2.54 21.82 -2.77
C MET A 39 3.07 21.13 -4.04
N ALA A 40 2.47 20.03 -4.47
CA ALA A 40 2.84 19.35 -5.72
C ALA A 40 2.60 20.25 -6.93
N LEU A 41 1.50 20.99 -6.96
CA LEU A 41 1.20 21.95 -8.02
C LEU A 41 2.19 23.13 -8.01
N SER A 42 2.56 23.64 -6.83
CA SER A 42 3.57 24.72 -6.71
C SER A 42 4.93 24.28 -7.25
N ILE A 43 5.37 23.06 -6.90
CA ILE A 43 6.62 22.48 -7.39
C ILE A 43 6.56 22.32 -8.92
N PHE A 44 5.44 21.81 -9.43
CA PHE A 44 5.21 21.67 -10.87
C PHE A 44 5.36 23.00 -11.58
N ILE A 45 4.71 24.07 -11.10
CA ILE A 45 4.78 25.42 -11.69
C ILE A 45 6.22 25.95 -11.64
N VAL A 46 6.89 25.83 -10.49
CA VAL A 46 8.28 26.29 -10.29
C VAL A 46 9.26 25.53 -11.19
N MET A 47 8.99 24.29 -11.52
CA MET A 47 9.83 23.51 -12.44
C MET A 47 9.51 23.84 -13.91
N VAL A 48 8.26 23.77 -14.31
CA VAL A 48 7.87 23.81 -15.74
C VAL A 48 8.05 25.20 -16.34
N ILE A 49 7.78 26.27 -15.60
CA ILE A 49 7.88 27.63 -16.13
C ILE A 49 9.33 28.02 -16.48
N PRO A 50 10.33 27.89 -15.58
CA PRO A 50 11.71 28.21 -15.91
C PRO A 50 12.25 27.35 -17.08
N PHE A 51 11.94 26.05 -17.09
CA PHE A 51 12.32 25.20 -18.21
C PHE A 51 11.78 25.70 -19.55
N SER A 52 10.52 26.09 -19.58
CA SER A 52 9.87 26.60 -20.80
C SER A 52 10.49 27.91 -21.26
N LEU A 53 10.88 28.79 -20.33
CA LEU A 53 11.54 30.06 -20.62
C LEU A 53 12.98 29.86 -21.12
N ILE A 54 13.77 29.00 -20.46
CA ILE A 54 15.13 28.66 -20.89
C ILE A 54 15.11 28.10 -22.31
N ALA A 55 14.11 27.25 -22.63
CA ALA A 55 13.91 26.73 -23.97
C ALA A 55 13.63 27.81 -25.01
N GLN A 56 12.82 28.81 -24.64
CA GLN A 56 12.47 29.90 -25.53
C GLN A 56 13.65 30.78 -25.91
N PHE A 57 14.52 31.08 -24.92
CA PHE A 57 15.68 31.94 -25.12
C PHE A 57 16.92 31.22 -25.70
N ASN A 58 16.81 29.93 -26.00
CA ASN A 58 17.89 29.12 -26.60
C ASN A 58 19.24 29.24 -25.88
N ILE A 59 19.20 29.28 -24.53
CA ILE A 59 20.36 29.44 -23.69
C ILE A 59 21.23 28.17 -23.80
N GLY A 60 22.52 28.33 -24.10
CA GLY A 60 23.50 27.25 -24.03
C GLY A 60 24.28 26.95 -25.30
N GLY A 61 23.91 27.48 -26.49
CA GLY A 61 24.65 27.24 -27.73
C GLY A 61 24.97 25.76 -27.99
N ASP A 62 26.25 25.44 -28.24
CA ASP A 62 26.72 24.06 -28.50
C ASP A 62 26.58 23.13 -27.29
N TYR A 63 26.51 23.64 -26.07
CA TYR A 63 26.33 22.88 -24.81
C TYR A 63 24.87 22.73 -24.39
N LYS A 64 23.93 23.08 -25.24
CA LYS A 64 22.51 23.10 -24.92
C LYS A 64 21.98 21.78 -24.35
N GLU A 65 22.33 20.66 -24.99
CA GLU A 65 21.87 19.34 -24.54
C GLU A 65 22.43 18.97 -23.16
N LEU A 66 23.69 19.31 -22.89
CA LEU A 66 24.33 19.07 -21.60
C LEU A 66 23.64 19.89 -20.50
N ILE A 67 23.42 21.17 -20.74
CA ILE A 67 22.75 22.07 -19.79
C ILE A 67 21.35 21.57 -19.47
N TRP A 68 20.60 21.14 -20.48
CA TRP A 68 19.26 20.57 -20.33
C TRP A 68 19.25 19.32 -19.44
N ASN A 69 20.17 18.39 -19.70
CA ASN A 69 20.29 17.16 -18.92
C ASN A 69 20.64 17.46 -17.46
N VAL A 70 21.60 18.37 -17.22
CA VAL A 70 22.01 18.76 -15.86
C VAL A 70 20.84 19.38 -15.10
N ILE A 71 20.10 20.32 -15.72
CA ILE A 71 18.97 20.98 -15.08
C ILE A 71 17.84 19.94 -14.81
N PHE A 72 17.61 19.02 -15.75
CA PHE A 72 16.62 17.96 -15.58
C PHE A 72 16.96 17.07 -14.37
N TYR A 73 18.22 16.63 -14.23
CA TYR A 73 18.62 15.79 -13.10
C TYR A 73 18.59 16.55 -11.76
N ILE A 74 18.91 17.83 -11.75
CA ILE A 74 18.76 18.68 -10.55
C ILE A 74 17.28 18.78 -10.15
N ALA A 75 16.39 19.04 -11.11
CA ALA A 75 14.96 19.10 -10.88
C ALA A 75 14.38 17.76 -10.37
N LEU A 76 14.86 16.66 -10.93
CA LEU A 76 14.48 15.30 -10.52
C LEU A 76 14.93 15.01 -9.08
N LEU A 77 16.14 15.43 -8.71
CA LEU A 77 16.68 15.28 -7.35
C LEU A 77 15.87 16.10 -6.35
N LEU A 78 15.57 17.37 -6.67
CA LEU A 78 14.72 18.23 -5.84
C LEU A 78 13.32 17.64 -5.65
N PHE A 79 12.72 17.14 -6.72
CA PHE A 79 11.43 16.44 -6.63
C PHE A 79 11.54 15.20 -5.73
N GLY A 80 12.59 14.39 -5.86
CA GLY A 80 12.82 13.21 -5.04
C GLY A 80 12.95 13.54 -3.55
N VAL A 81 13.66 14.61 -3.19
CA VAL A 81 13.78 15.08 -1.80
C VAL A 81 12.43 15.51 -1.24
N LEU A 82 11.69 16.32 -1.99
CA LEU A 82 10.36 16.78 -1.57
C LEU A 82 9.35 15.64 -1.48
N TYR A 83 9.39 14.70 -2.42
CA TYR A 83 8.61 13.47 -2.41
C TYR A 83 8.88 12.66 -1.13
N CYS A 84 10.15 12.47 -0.77
CA CYS A 84 10.53 11.80 0.47
C CYS A 84 10.04 12.52 1.73
N PHE A 85 9.96 13.85 1.70
CA PHE A 85 9.49 14.65 2.82
C PHE A 85 7.96 14.60 2.99
N ILE A 86 7.20 14.64 1.88
CA ILE A 86 5.73 14.68 1.89
C ILE A 86 5.13 13.36 2.42
N ILE A 87 5.78 12.23 2.18
CA ILE A 87 5.23 10.90 2.42
C ILE A 87 5.75 10.31 3.73
N GLN A 88 4.85 9.71 4.53
CA GLN A 88 5.18 8.92 5.73
C GLN A 88 5.20 7.43 5.37
N ALA A 89 6.35 6.95 4.89
CA ALA A 89 6.57 5.56 4.54
C ALA A 89 8.06 5.19 4.69
N LYS A 90 8.40 3.91 4.63
CA LYS A 90 9.78 3.43 4.63
C LYS A 90 10.50 3.96 3.38
N ILE A 91 11.78 4.33 3.53
CA ILE A 91 12.58 4.87 2.41
C ILE A 91 12.60 3.88 1.22
N ALA A 92 12.70 2.56 1.49
CA ALA A 92 12.71 1.56 0.44
C ALA A 92 11.41 1.51 -0.38
N GLU A 93 10.25 1.68 0.25
CA GLU A 93 8.94 1.79 -0.42
C GLU A 93 8.88 3.00 -1.34
N LYS A 94 9.34 4.15 -0.84
CA LYS A 94 9.40 5.40 -1.60
C LYS A 94 10.31 5.27 -2.82
N LEU A 95 11.51 4.75 -2.62
CA LEU A 95 12.48 4.55 -3.70
C LEU A 95 11.95 3.57 -4.76
N PHE A 96 11.30 2.48 -4.34
CA PHE A 96 10.69 1.54 -5.26
C PHE A 96 9.66 2.20 -6.18
N VAL A 97 8.69 2.90 -5.59
CA VAL A 97 7.64 3.60 -6.37
C VAL A 97 8.27 4.65 -7.29
N PHE A 98 9.22 5.43 -6.78
CA PHE A 98 9.93 6.44 -7.56
C PHE A 98 10.63 5.82 -8.77
N PHE A 99 11.40 4.74 -8.59
CA PHE A 99 12.09 4.06 -9.67
C PHE A 99 11.14 3.43 -10.69
N VAL A 100 10.02 2.83 -10.25
CA VAL A 100 9.00 2.29 -11.15
C VAL A 100 8.38 3.39 -12.02
N VAL A 101 8.04 4.53 -11.42
CA VAL A 101 7.47 5.66 -12.17
C VAL A 101 8.51 6.29 -13.11
N MET A 102 9.77 6.40 -12.69
CA MET A 102 10.84 6.86 -13.56
C MET A 102 11.05 5.92 -14.74
N SER A 103 11.03 4.60 -14.51
CA SER A 103 11.11 3.60 -15.58
C SER A 103 9.96 3.73 -16.59
N TYR A 104 8.75 3.99 -16.10
CA TYR A 104 7.60 4.31 -16.96
C TYR A 104 7.85 5.58 -17.80
N GLY A 105 8.36 6.64 -17.19
CA GLY A 105 8.70 7.88 -17.89
C GLY A 105 9.73 7.68 -18.98
N PHE A 106 10.81 6.95 -18.71
CA PHE A 106 11.81 6.60 -19.72
C PHE A 106 11.23 5.74 -20.85
N PHE A 107 10.37 4.79 -20.52
CA PHE A 107 9.68 3.98 -21.52
C PHE A 107 8.84 4.82 -22.47
N VAL A 108 7.99 5.71 -21.94
CA VAL A 108 7.15 6.61 -22.76
C VAL A 108 8.01 7.49 -23.64
N THR A 109 9.03 8.14 -23.08
CA THR A 109 9.91 9.06 -23.82
C THR A 109 10.67 8.33 -24.92
N SER A 110 11.24 7.15 -24.63
CA SER A 110 11.95 6.35 -25.62
C SER A 110 11.05 5.87 -26.74
N THR A 111 9.82 5.43 -26.42
CA THR A 111 8.85 4.98 -27.41
C THR A 111 8.43 6.13 -28.33
N VAL A 112 8.16 7.31 -27.78
CA VAL A 112 7.83 8.51 -28.54
C VAL A 112 8.98 8.89 -29.48
N THR A 113 10.21 8.92 -28.96
CA THR A 113 11.41 9.26 -29.76
C THR A 113 11.62 8.26 -30.89
N PHE A 114 11.47 6.98 -30.61
CA PHE A 114 11.59 5.92 -31.60
C PHE A 114 10.56 6.06 -32.72
N LEU A 115 9.27 6.20 -32.36
CA LEU A 115 8.20 6.35 -33.35
C LEU A 115 8.36 7.62 -34.19
N HIS A 116 8.73 8.73 -33.53
CA HIS A 116 8.98 10.00 -34.24
C HIS A 116 10.08 9.87 -35.31
N ARG A 117 11.17 9.17 -34.95
CA ARG A 117 12.29 8.95 -35.90
C ARG A 117 11.93 7.97 -37.02
N THR A 118 11.23 6.88 -36.66
CA THR A 118 10.86 5.83 -37.63
C THR A 118 9.96 6.37 -38.74
N PHE A 119 9.00 7.21 -38.38
CA PHE A 119 8.09 7.80 -39.36
C PHE A 119 8.65 9.03 -40.07
N ARG A 120 9.91 9.42 -39.82
CA ARG A 120 10.62 10.53 -40.44
C ARG A 120 9.78 11.82 -40.53
N PHE A 121 9.03 12.10 -39.47
CA PHE A 121 8.31 13.38 -39.42
C PHE A 121 9.31 14.54 -39.46
N PRO A 122 8.99 15.64 -40.19
CA PRO A 122 9.86 16.80 -40.23
C PRO A 122 10.17 17.23 -38.77
N SER A 123 11.39 17.05 -38.37
CA SER A 123 11.84 17.59 -37.11
C SER A 123 12.25 19.03 -37.37
N ASP A 124 11.32 19.98 -37.13
CA ASP A 124 11.80 21.27 -36.70
C ASP A 124 12.78 21.02 -35.56
N TYR A 125 13.86 21.75 -35.45
CA TYR A 125 14.92 21.63 -34.41
C TYR A 125 14.40 21.76 -32.99
N PHE A 126 13.14 21.44 -32.71
CA PHE A 126 12.47 21.58 -31.42
C PHE A 126 12.35 20.25 -30.74
N MET A 127 12.62 20.25 -29.42
CA MET A 127 12.56 19.07 -28.56
C MET A 127 11.15 18.46 -28.48
N TYR A 128 10.10 19.25 -28.74
CA TYR A 128 8.69 18.83 -28.72
C TYR A 128 7.94 19.22 -30.02
N PRO A 129 8.13 18.49 -31.10
CA PRO A 129 7.29 18.67 -32.28
C PRO A 129 5.83 18.28 -31.96
N PRO A 130 4.84 18.88 -32.64
CA PRO A 130 3.41 18.64 -32.35
C PRO A 130 3.01 17.17 -32.39
N PHE A 131 3.61 16.42 -33.30
CA PHE A 131 3.39 14.98 -33.39
C PHE A 131 3.89 14.22 -32.15
N ALA A 132 5.08 14.54 -31.65
CA ALA A 132 5.61 13.92 -30.43
C ALA A 132 4.76 14.25 -29.20
N LEU A 133 4.20 15.46 -29.11
CA LEU A 133 3.25 15.84 -28.05
C LEU A 133 1.97 15.02 -28.13
N ALA A 134 1.38 14.90 -29.32
CA ALA A 134 0.18 14.09 -29.52
C ALA A 134 0.43 12.61 -29.18
N LEU A 135 1.55 12.08 -29.62
CA LEU A 135 1.95 10.70 -29.34
C LEU A 135 2.19 10.46 -27.85
N THR A 136 2.86 11.39 -27.16
CA THR A 136 3.06 11.33 -25.69
C THR A 136 1.71 11.31 -24.96
N LEU A 137 0.77 12.15 -25.37
CA LEU A 137 -0.58 12.18 -24.81
C LEU A 137 -1.30 10.84 -25.02
N ILE A 138 -1.31 10.33 -26.24
CA ILE A 138 -1.98 9.07 -26.60
C ILE A 138 -1.39 7.90 -25.79
N ILE A 139 -0.06 7.78 -25.75
CA ILE A 139 0.60 6.70 -25.02
C ILE A 139 0.29 6.79 -23.52
N ASN A 140 0.37 7.98 -22.92
CA ASN A 140 0.01 8.17 -21.52
C ASN A 140 -1.46 7.81 -21.24
N LEU A 141 -2.40 8.16 -22.11
CA LEU A 141 -3.82 7.80 -21.95
C LEU A 141 -4.04 6.29 -22.05
N VAL A 142 -3.44 5.64 -23.04
CA VAL A 142 -3.56 4.18 -23.24
C VAL A 142 -2.97 3.42 -22.06
N LEU A 143 -1.80 3.84 -21.58
CA LEU A 143 -1.11 3.16 -20.48
C LEU A 143 -1.58 3.60 -19.09
N ALA A 144 -2.38 4.66 -18.96
CA ALA A 144 -2.84 5.17 -17.68
C ALA A 144 -3.59 4.10 -16.86
N LYS A 145 -4.54 3.39 -17.48
CA LYS A 145 -5.34 2.36 -16.79
C LYS A 145 -4.52 1.17 -16.31
N PRO A 146 -3.70 0.49 -17.15
CA PRO A 146 -2.87 -0.61 -16.67
C PRO A 146 -1.84 -0.15 -15.62
N PHE A 147 -1.30 1.06 -15.74
CA PHE A 147 -0.35 1.59 -14.78
C PHE A 147 -1.02 1.96 -13.44
N LEU A 148 -2.24 2.49 -13.45
CA LEU A 148 -3.05 2.71 -12.25
C LEU A 148 -3.36 1.40 -11.51
N ILE A 149 -3.67 0.33 -12.25
CA ILE A 149 -3.88 -1.00 -11.65
C ILE A 149 -2.61 -1.47 -10.96
N LEU A 150 -1.45 -1.29 -11.58
CA LEU A 150 -0.16 -1.61 -10.97
C LEU A 150 0.08 -0.78 -9.69
N MET A 151 -0.17 0.54 -9.74
CA MET A 151 -0.02 1.43 -8.58
C MET A 151 -0.95 1.06 -7.43
N GLU A 152 -2.18 0.62 -7.71
CA GLU A 152 -3.11 0.14 -6.67
C GLU A 152 -2.62 -1.18 -6.04
N ARG A 153 -2.07 -2.09 -6.83
CA ARG A 153 -1.43 -3.31 -6.29
C ARG A 153 -0.22 -2.98 -5.40
N ILE A 154 0.61 -2.03 -5.82
CA ILE A 154 1.73 -1.55 -4.99
C ILE A 154 1.21 -0.96 -3.68
N ARG A 155 0.14 -0.15 -3.71
CA ARG A 155 -0.50 0.40 -2.52
C ARG A 155 -0.96 -0.69 -1.55
N THR A 156 -1.62 -1.74 -2.05
CA THR A 156 -2.04 -2.86 -1.19
C THR A 156 -0.85 -3.52 -0.50
N MET A 157 0.29 -3.63 -1.18
CA MET A 157 1.54 -4.16 -0.60
C MET A 157 2.18 -3.23 0.43
N ILE A 158 2.15 -1.91 0.18
CA ILE A 158 2.63 -0.90 1.14
C ILE A 158 1.79 -0.96 2.41
N ASN A 159 0.46 -1.06 2.28
CA ASN A 159 -0.44 -1.16 3.44
C ASN A 159 -0.27 -2.45 4.23
N ALA A 160 0.30 -3.43 3.62
CA ALA A 160 0.60 -4.73 4.16
C ALA A 160 1.86 -4.79 5.00
N ASP A 161 2.58 -3.71 5.10
CA ASP A 161 3.80 -3.54 5.89
C ASP A 161 4.87 -4.63 5.68
N LEU A 162 5.18 -4.91 4.40
CA LEU A 162 6.24 -5.85 4.05
C LEU A 162 7.60 -5.43 4.64
N GLU A 163 8.46 -6.42 4.86
CA GLU A 163 9.81 -6.18 5.33
C GLU A 163 10.59 -5.28 4.36
N SER A 164 11.39 -4.38 4.91
CA SER A 164 12.23 -3.46 4.13
C SER A 164 13.22 -4.19 3.20
N ARG A 165 13.60 -5.42 3.55
CA ARG A 165 14.48 -6.26 2.71
C ARG A 165 13.84 -6.62 1.37
N ILE A 166 12.55 -6.96 1.36
CA ILE A 166 11.80 -7.28 0.14
C ILE A 166 11.75 -6.07 -0.78
N TRP A 167 11.45 -4.89 -0.24
CA TRP A 167 11.43 -3.65 -1.02
C TRP A 167 12.77 -3.30 -1.64
N LYS A 168 13.89 -3.53 -0.93
CA LYS A 168 15.24 -3.33 -1.46
C LYS A 168 15.53 -4.25 -2.66
N ILE A 169 15.12 -5.52 -2.58
CA ILE A 169 15.27 -6.46 -3.69
C ILE A 169 14.41 -6.02 -4.88
N LEU A 170 13.17 -5.60 -4.63
CA LEU A 170 12.28 -5.11 -5.69
C LEU A 170 12.80 -3.84 -6.39
N CYS A 171 13.54 -2.98 -5.68
CA CYS A 171 14.18 -1.80 -6.27
C CYS A 171 15.25 -2.14 -7.32
N SER A 172 15.86 -3.33 -7.27
CA SER A 172 16.97 -3.67 -8.14
C SER A 172 16.60 -3.65 -9.62
N LEU A 173 15.46 -4.18 -9.98
CA LEU A 173 15.01 -4.27 -11.38
C LEU A 173 14.72 -2.90 -12.01
N PRO A 174 13.93 -1.99 -11.42
CA PRO A 174 13.71 -0.66 -12.00
C PRO A 174 14.96 0.22 -11.93
N ALA A 175 15.82 0.05 -10.92
CA ALA A 175 17.10 0.76 -10.87
C ALA A 175 18.01 0.34 -12.01
N LEU A 176 18.10 -0.97 -12.30
CA LEU A 176 18.84 -1.49 -13.46
C LEU A 176 18.26 -0.95 -14.78
N PHE A 177 16.93 -0.91 -14.91
CA PHE A 177 16.28 -0.35 -16.09
C PHE A 177 16.66 1.12 -16.30
N ILE A 178 16.62 1.95 -15.25
CA ILE A 178 17.00 3.37 -15.31
C ILE A 178 18.47 3.51 -15.71
N LEU A 179 19.35 2.66 -15.14
CA LEU A 179 20.77 2.66 -15.49
C LEU A 179 20.98 2.37 -16.98
N ILE A 180 20.37 1.32 -17.51
CA ILE A 180 20.45 0.95 -18.93
C ILE A 180 19.87 2.07 -19.80
N ALA A 181 18.71 2.64 -19.41
CA ALA A 181 18.07 3.74 -20.14
C ALA A 181 18.96 5.00 -20.16
N SER A 182 19.60 5.33 -19.04
CA SER A 182 20.51 6.47 -18.95
C SER A 182 21.75 6.27 -19.82
N ILE A 183 22.34 5.07 -19.83
CA ILE A 183 23.47 4.74 -20.70
C ILE A 183 23.05 4.83 -22.17
N ALA A 184 21.89 4.30 -22.55
CA ALA A 184 21.38 4.37 -23.91
C ALA A 184 21.12 5.82 -24.34
N GLN A 185 20.67 6.68 -23.46
CA GLN A 185 20.43 8.09 -23.72
C GLN A 185 21.76 8.90 -23.82
N PHE A 186 22.74 8.58 -23.00
CA PHE A 186 24.10 9.16 -23.11
C PHE A 186 24.83 8.70 -24.37
N SER A 187 24.62 7.47 -24.80
CA SER A 187 25.20 6.93 -26.03
C SER A 187 24.54 7.49 -27.31
N SER A 188 23.46 8.27 -27.19
CA SER A 188 22.91 9.05 -28.30
C SER A 188 23.95 10.07 -28.84
N ILE A 189 24.88 10.50 -27.99
CA ILE A 189 26.06 11.27 -28.38
C ILE A 189 27.00 10.44 -29.27
N ILE A 190 26.95 9.10 -29.20
CA ILE A 190 27.84 8.15 -29.89
C ILE A 190 27.15 7.38 -31.03
N ASN A 191 26.13 7.94 -31.70
CA ASN A 191 25.40 7.31 -32.84
C ASN A 191 24.66 5.98 -32.55
N LEU A 192 24.63 5.46 -31.31
CA LEU A 192 23.86 4.25 -30.97
C LEU A 192 22.35 4.51 -30.98
N SER A 193 21.93 5.76 -30.82
CA SER A 193 20.51 6.14 -30.77
C SER A 193 19.73 5.92 -32.07
N ASN A 194 20.44 5.70 -33.19
CA ASN A 194 19.82 5.40 -34.49
C ASN A 194 19.57 3.90 -34.70
N ASN A 195 19.99 3.04 -33.77
CA ASN A 195 19.84 1.61 -33.95
C ASN A 195 18.44 1.15 -33.48
N ILE A 196 17.61 0.78 -34.43
CA ILE A 196 16.25 0.24 -34.20
C ILE A 196 16.26 -0.95 -33.23
N VAL A 197 17.31 -1.76 -33.26
CA VAL A 197 17.47 -2.94 -32.40
C VAL A 197 17.56 -2.54 -30.93
N VAL A 198 18.29 -1.47 -30.61
CA VAL A 198 18.43 -0.99 -29.22
C VAL A 198 17.07 -0.55 -28.67
N HIS A 199 16.27 0.14 -29.47
CA HIS A 199 14.92 0.56 -29.03
C HIS A 199 13.97 -0.61 -28.88
N VAL A 200 14.01 -1.58 -29.80
CA VAL A 200 13.19 -2.80 -29.68
C VAL A 200 13.58 -3.58 -28.43
N MET A 201 14.88 -3.76 -28.16
CA MET A 201 15.36 -4.42 -26.94
C MET A 201 14.91 -3.68 -25.66
N PHE A 202 14.93 -2.33 -25.70
CA PHE A 202 14.47 -1.52 -24.59
C PHE A 202 12.97 -1.69 -24.30
N VAL A 203 12.14 -1.70 -25.36
CA VAL A 203 10.69 -1.96 -25.23
C VAL A 203 10.44 -3.37 -24.71
N LEU A 204 11.13 -4.38 -25.24
CA LEU A 204 11.00 -5.77 -24.79
C LEU A 204 11.41 -5.92 -23.32
N PHE A 205 12.48 -5.27 -22.90
CA PHE A 205 12.91 -5.28 -21.50
C PHE A 205 11.87 -4.62 -20.57
N ALA A 206 11.28 -3.50 -20.99
CA ALA A 206 10.22 -2.84 -20.23
C ALA A 206 8.97 -3.72 -20.09
N VAL A 207 8.55 -4.39 -21.17
CA VAL A 207 7.44 -5.35 -21.14
C VAL A 207 7.75 -6.53 -20.23
N PHE A 208 8.96 -7.07 -20.31
CA PHE A 208 9.42 -8.14 -19.44
C PHE A 208 9.40 -7.73 -17.96
N ALA A 209 9.94 -6.55 -17.63
CA ALA A 209 9.92 -6.00 -16.28
C ALA A 209 8.49 -5.84 -15.74
N PHE A 210 7.58 -5.33 -16.59
CA PHE A 210 6.17 -5.22 -16.24
C PHE A 210 5.52 -6.58 -15.97
N MET A 211 5.79 -7.59 -16.80
CA MET A 211 5.30 -8.95 -16.59
C MET A 211 5.82 -9.56 -15.28
N VAL A 212 7.10 -9.40 -14.98
CA VAL A 212 7.70 -9.90 -13.73
C VAL A 212 7.01 -9.28 -12.52
N TYR A 213 6.75 -7.97 -12.53
CA TYR A 213 6.00 -7.33 -11.45
C TYR A 213 4.55 -7.79 -11.36
N ALA A 214 3.88 -7.96 -12.50
CA ALA A 214 2.50 -8.45 -12.51
C ALA A 214 2.39 -9.85 -11.90
N VAL A 215 3.31 -10.75 -12.24
CA VAL A 215 3.38 -12.11 -11.66
C VAL A 215 3.73 -12.04 -10.18
N PHE A 216 4.75 -11.28 -9.79
CA PHE A 216 5.15 -11.13 -8.40
C PHE A 216 3.97 -10.64 -7.52
N PHE A 217 3.30 -9.57 -7.92
CA PHE A 217 2.17 -9.04 -7.16
C PHE A 217 0.97 -9.99 -7.13
N SER A 218 0.76 -10.77 -8.20
CA SER A 218 -0.29 -11.79 -8.23
C SER A 218 0.00 -12.93 -7.25
N VAL A 219 1.22 -13.42 -7.23
CA VAL A 219 1.66 -14.48 -6.30
C VAL A 219 1.60 -14.00 -4.85
N MET A 220 2.08 -12.78 -4.57
CA MET A 220 2.01 -12.21 -3.22
C MET A 220 0.57 -11.99 -2.76
N GLY A 221 -0.33 -11.57 -3.66
CA GLY A 221 -1.76 -11.46 -3.36
C GLY A 221 -2.37 -12.82 -3.00
N TYR A 222 -2.04 -13.85 -3.76
CA TYR A 222 -2.50 -15.22 -3.49
C TYR A 222 -2.01 -15.77 -2.14
N ILE A 223 -0.71 -15.61 -1.84
CA ILE A 223 -0.14 -16.06 -0.56
C ILE A 223 -0.84 -15.39 0.63
N ARG A 224 -1.15 -14.09 0.52
CA ARG A 224 -1.86 -13.36 1.57
C ARG A 224 -3.28 -13.82 1.77
N SER A 225 -4.02 -14.02 0.67
CA SER A 225 -5.39 -14.55 0.75
C SER A 225 -5.39 -15.89 1.50
N LYS A 226 -4.42 -16.75 1.20
CA LYS A 226 -4.26 -18.03 1.89
C LYS A 226 -3.91 -17.90 3.37
N GLN A 227 -3.02 -16.97 3.73
CA GLN A 227 -2.68 -16.71 5.14
C GLN A 227 -3.88 -16.16 5.92
N GLU A 228 -4.69 -15.30 5.31
CA GLU A 228 -5.90 -14.78 5.96
C GLU A 228 -6.96 -15.86 6.13
N GLU A 229 -7.18 -16.73 5.14
CA GLU A 229 -8.05 -17.91 5.26
C GLU A 229 -7.60 -18.82 6.43
N GLN A 230 -6.31 -19.08 6.54
CA GLN A 230 -5.77 -19.88 7.64
C GLN A 230 -6.01 -19.23 9.00
N ARG A 231 -5.76 -17.93 9.13
CA ARG A 231 -6.02 -17.19 10.38
C ARG A 231 -7.49 -17.20 10.78
N ILE A 232 -8.40 -17.06 9.80
CA ILE A 232 -9.84 -17.13 10.06
C ILE A 232 -10.21 -18.55 10.52
N SER A 233 -9.69 -19.59 9.87
CA SER A 233 -9.92 -20.98 10.25
C SER A 233 -9.40 -21.29 11.67
N GLU A 234 -8.21 -20.80 12.02
CA GLU A 234 -7.64 -20.96 13.36
C GLU A 234 -8.51 -20.29 14.43
N ARG A 235 -8.97 -19.06 14.18
CA ARG A 235 -9.89 -18.36 15.11
C ARG A 235 -11.23 -19.07 15.25
N MET A 236 -11.76 -19.65 14.17
CA MET A 236 -12.98 -20.44 14.24
C MET A 236 -12.78 -21.70 15.07
N LEU A 237 -11.67 -22.43 14.89
CA LEU A 237 -11.35 -23.60 15.69
C LEU A 237 -11.20 -23.27 17.19
N GLU A 238 -10.56 -22.16 17.52
CA GLU A 238 -10.45 -21.68 18.88
C GLU A 238 -11.82 -21.33 19.48
N SER A 239 -12.68 -20.66 18.71
CA SER A 239 -14.06 -20.36 19.11
C SER A 239 -14.86 -21.63 19.36
N TYR A 240 -14.76 -22.64 18.50
CA TYR A 240 -15.42 -23.93 18.69
C TYR A 240 -14.91 -24.68 19.94
N ARG A 241 -13.62 -24.64 20.21
CA ARG A 241 -13.06 -25.23 21.44
C ARG A 241 -13.61 -24.55 22.69
N ASN A 242 -13.58 -23.23 22.74
CA ASN A 242 -14.14 -22.47 23.86
C ASN A 242 -15.63 -22.75 24.05
N GLN A 243 -16.40 -22.90 22.95
CA GLN A 243 -17.81 -23.24 23.02
C GLN A 243 -18.04 -24.68 23.52
N ALA A 244 -17.19 -25.62 23.13
CA ALA A 244 -17.24 -26.99 23.62
C ALA A 244 -16.93 -27.07 25.12
N GLU A 245 -15.90 -26.38 25.58
CA GLU A 245 -15.53 -26.26 27.00
C GLU A 245 -16.67 -25.63 27.84
N ASN A 246 -17.28 -24.56 27.34
CA ASN A 246 -18.43 -23.94 27.98
C ASN A 246 -19.65 -24.88 28.03
N ASN A 247 -19.89 -25.66 26.97
CA ASN A 247 -20.99 -26.63 26.98
C ASN A 247 -20.73 -27.76 27.99
N GLU A 248 -19.49 -28.25 28.09
CA GLU A 248 -19.11 -29.25 29.11
C GLU A 248 -19.35 -28.72 30.50
N HIS A 249 -18.93 -27.49 30.79
CA HIS A 249 -19.17 -26.84 32.09
C HIS A 249 -20.68 -26.65 32.38
N ILE A 250 -21.48 -26.31 31.38
CA ILE A 250 -22.96 -26.25 31.54
C ILE A 250 -23.53 -27.62 31.89
N LEU A 251 -23.04 -28.70 31.27
CA LEU A 251 -23.49 -30.04 31.57
C LEU A 251 -23.12 -30.44 33.01
N GLU A 252 -21.92 -30.08 33.50
CA GLU A 252 -21.52 -30.28 34.89
C GLU A 252 -22.48 -29.59 35.85
N ILE A 253 -22.74 -28.28 35.61
CA ILE A 253 -23.71 -27.52 36.43
C ILE A 253 -25.09 -28.15 36.42
N HIS A 254 -25.57 -28.61 35.23
CA HIS A 254 -26.85 -29.29 35.15
C HIS A 254 -26.89 -30.60 35.95
N HIS A 255 -25.79 -31.33 35.95
CA HIS A 255 -25.68 -32.55 36.73
C HIS A 255 -25.71 -32.28 38.26
N GLU A 256 -25.02 -31.25 38.68
CA GLU A 256 -24.98 -30.78 40.06
C GLU A 256 -26.36 -30.31 40.54
N ILE A 257 -27.04 -29.47 39.78
CA ILE A 257 -28.41 -29.02 40.08
C ILE A 257 -29.36 -30.23 40.19
N ARG A 258 -29.24 -31.20 39.26
CA ARG A 258 -30.08 -32.42 39.34
C ARG A 258 -29.81 -33.22 40.61
N HIS A 259 -28.59 -33.31 41.04
CA HIS A 259 -28.21 -33.95 42.28
C HIS A 259 -28.86 -33.27 43.51
N HIS A 260 -28.79 -31.95 43.60
CA HIS A 260 -29.44 -31.16 44.64
C HIS A 260 -30.96 -31.31 44.61
N MET A 261 -31.60 -31.29 43.44
CA MET A 261 -33.06 -31.49 43.32
C MET A 261 -33.49 -32.89 43.76
N ASN A 262 -32.72 -33.93 43.45
CA ASN A 262 -32.98 -35.30 43.88
C ASN A 262 -32.84 -35.43 45.41
N ALA A 263 -31.84 -34.82 46.04
CA ALA A 263 -31.67 -34.81 47.49
C ALA A 263 -32.88 -34.13 48.18
N LEU A 264 -33.28 -32.95 47.72
CA LEU A 264 -34.48 -32.24 48.22
C LEU A 264 -35.75 -33.07 48.03
N SER A 265 -35.94 -33.68 46.86
CA SER A 265 -37.07 -34.57 46.63
C SER A 265 -37.14 -35.77 47.56
N SER A 266 -35.96 -36.31 47.96
CA SER A 266 -35.84 -37.41 48.93
C SER A 266 -36.32 -36.96 50.34
N TYR A 267 -35.84 -35.82 50.82
CA TYR A 267 -36.30 -35.25 52.10
C TYR A 267 -37.82 -35.02 52.13
N LEU A 268 -38.35 -34.45 51.06
CA LEU A 268 -39.80 -34.18 50.96
C LEU A 268 -40.64 -35.47 50.91
N LYS A 269 -40.16 -36.53 50.23
CA LYS A 269 -40.86 -37.83 50.19
C LYS A 269 -40.86 -38.55 51.54
N GLN A 270 -39.87 -38.27 52.39
CA GLN A 270 -39.75 -38.80 53.73
C GLN A 270 -40.47 -37.92 54.79
N GLU A 271 -41.16 -36.86 54.36
CA GLU A 271 -41.81 -35.87 55.21
C GLU A 271 -40.84 -35.17 56.19
N ASP A 272 -39.51 -35.27 55.95
CA ASP A 272 -38.50 -34.60 56.73
C ASP A 272 -38.31 -33.14 56.30
N TYR A 273 -39.26 -32.29 56.67
CA TYR A 273 -39.24 -30.85 56.33
C TYR A 273 -38.11 -30.11 57.05
N ALA A 274 -37.67 -30.58 58.20
CA ALA A 274 -36.55 -29.98 58.95
C ALA A 274 -35.23 -30.19 58.21
N GLY A 275 -34.97 -31.43 57.76
CA GLY A 275 -33.82 -31.77 56.96
C GLY A 275 -33.78 -31.03 55.61
N ALA A 276 -34.94 -30.95 54.92
CA ALA A 276 -35.01 -30.19 53.67
C ALA A 276 -34.66 -28.70 53.86
N ARG A 277 -35.17 -28.07 54.95
CA ARG A 277 -34.89 -26.67 55.28
C ARG A 277 -33.40 -26.45 55.59
N GLN A 278 -32.81 -27.32 56.37
CA GLN A 278 -31.38 -27.26 56.73
C GLN A 278 -30.52 -27.43 55.49
N TYR A 279 -30.88 -28.33 54.58
CA TYR A 279 -30.19 -28.54 53.32
C TYR A 279 -30.24 -27.30 52.43
N ILE A 280 -31.40 -26.68 52.26
CA ILE A 280 -31.56 -25.43 51.47
C ILE A 280 -30.72 -24.32 52.13
N GLN A 281 -30.79 -24.16 53.45
CA GLN A 281 -30.04 -23.12 54.16
C GLN A 281 -28.56 -23.27 53.94
N LYS A 282 -28.02 -24.48 54.08
CA LYS A 282 -26.62 -24.77 53.82
C LYS A 282 -26.20 -24.46 52.39
N PHE A 283 -27.00 -24.85 51.42
CA PHE A 283 -26.77 -24.58 50.01
C PHE A 283 -26.78 -23.06 49.70
N THR A 284 -27.68 -22.32 50.33
CA THR A 284 -27.74 -20.86 50.18
C THR A 284 -26.54 -20.18 50.80
N GLU A 285 -26.10 -20.61 51.97
CA GLU A 285 -24.89 -20.11 52.66
C GLU A 285 -23.61 -20.39 51.83
N GLU A 286 -23.51 -21.58 51.22
CA GLU A 286 -22.42 -21.91 50.31
C GLU A 286 -22.44 -21.06 49.05
N ALA A 287 -23.62 -20.78 48.48
CA ALA A 287 -23.78 -19.91 47.32
C ALA A 287 -23.48 -18.44 47.62
N GLU A 288 -23.82 -17.96 48.85
CA GLU A 288 -23.53 -16.57 49.28
C GLU A 288 -22.05 -16.34 49.59
N GLN A 289 -21.26 -17.39 49.86
CA GLN A 289 -19.81 -17.29 50.05
C GLN A 289 -19.03 -17.10 48.73
N LEU A 290 -19.65 -17.33 47.59
CA LEU A 290 -19.06 -16.96 46.33
C LEU A 290 -19.11 -15.42 46.17
N PRO A 291 -17.98 -14.73 45.98
CA PRO A 291 -17.93 -13.29 45.91
C PRO A 291 -18.69 -12.79 44.66
N PHE A 292 -19.99 -12.51 44.86
CA PHE A 292 -20.81 -11.90 43.84
C PHE A 292 -20.49 -10.40 43.80
N VAL A 293 -19.43 -10.04 43.04
CA VAL A 293 -19.08 -8.64 42.89
C VAL A 293 -20.00 -8.02 41.82
N THR A 294 -20.86 -7.12 42.26
CA THR A 294 -21.74 -6.36 41.37
C THR A 294 -21.00 -5.12 40.91
N TYR A 295 -20.52 -5.11 39.68
CA TYR A 295 -19.81 -3.97 39.07
C TYR A 295 -20.78 -2.91 38.50
N THR A 296 -22.00 -3.30 38.14
CA THR A 296 -22.98 -2.41 37.54
C THR A 296 -24.40 -2.93 37.74
N ALA A 297 -25.41 -2.00 37.74
CA ALA A 297 -26.82 -2.33 37.81
C ALA A 297 -27.38 -3.02 36.54
N ASN A 298 -26.65 -2.99 35.42
CA ASN A 298 -27.00 -3.69 34.20
C ASN A 298 -26.56 -5.15 34.25
N ALA A 299 -27.53 -6.07 34.31
CA ALA A 299 -27.29 -7.50 34.48
C ALA A 299 -26.36 -8.09 33.40
N LEU A 300 -26.51 -7.67 32.13
CA LEU A 300 -25.68 -8.13 31.01
C LEU A 300 -24.22 -7.64 31.14
N VAL A 301 -24.05 -6.36 31.46
CA VAL A 301 -22.71 -5.77 31.62
C VAL A 301 -22.05 -6.35 32.89
N ASN A 302 -22.82 -6.59 33.96
CA ASN A 302 -22.30 -7.18 35.17
C ASN A 302 -21.81 -8.62 34.95
N SER A 303 -22.51 -9.46 34.19
CA SER A 303 -22.07 -10.81 33.86
C SER A 303 -20.75 -10.82 33.08
N ILE A 304 -20.60 -9.91 32.12
CA ILE A 304 -19.37 -9.75 31.32
C ILE A 304 -18.21 -9.33 32.23
N LEU A 305 -18.42 -8.33 33.09
CA LEU A 305 -17.39 -7.83 34.00
C LEU A 305 -16.98 -8.88 35.04
N SER A 306 -17.93 -9.66 35.56
CA SER A 306 -17.66 -10.76 36.51
C SER A 306 -16.80 -11.85 35.85
N GLU A 307 -17.12 -12.22 34.59
CA GLU A 307 -16.33 -13.19 33.84
C GLU A 307 -14.89 -12.69 33.60
N PHE A 308 -14.70 -11.41 33.25
CA PHE A 308 -13.37 -10.82 33.10
C PHE A 308 -12.60 -10.77 34.40
N ALA A 309 -13.24 -10.43 35.53
CA ALA A 309 -12.61 -10.39 36.83
C ALA A 309 -12.17 -11.79 37.30
N GLU A 310 -13.00 -12.80 37.05
CA GLU A 310 -12.65 -14.19 37.35
C GLU A 310 -11.45 -14.67 36.49
N ARG A 311 -11.45 -14.40 35.22
CA ARG A 311 -10.32 -14.69 34.32
C ARG A 311 -9.04 -13.96 34.81
N ALA A 312 -9.14 -12.66 35.12
CA ALA A 312 -8.01 -11.88 35.61
C ALA A 312 -7.44 -12.42 36.92
N SER A 313 -8.30 -12.87 37.85
CA SER A 313 -7.85 -13.47 39.14
C SER A 313 -7.08 -14.77 38.92
N ARG A 314 -7.47 -15.61 37.97
CA ARG A 314 -6.72 -16.84 37.59
C ARG A 314 -5.30 -16.54 37.14
N TYR A 315 -5.08 -15.40 36.47
CA TYR A 315 -3.74 -14.97 36.03
C TYR A 315 -3.01 -14.09 37.06
N LYS A 316 -3.50 -13.96 38.28
CA LYS A 316 -2.95 -13.07 39.32
C LYS A 316 -2.79 -11.62 38.89
N ALA A 317 -3.63 -11.18 37.93
CA ALA A 317 -3.67 -9.79 37.54
C ALA A 317 -4.51 -9.00 38.55
N ILE A 318 -3.99 -7.87 39.02
CA ILE A 318 -4.73 -6.93 39.86
C ILE A 318 -5.74 -6.21 38.95
N VAL A 319 -7.02 -6.36 39.22
CA VAL A 319 -8.11 -5.64 38.54
C VAL A 319 -8.57 -4.45 39.36
#